data_44c4ff389db9fef78ea172685997fd29
#
_entry.id   44c4ff389db9fef78ea172685997fd29
#
_cell.length_a   1.000
_cell.length_b   1.000
_cell.length_c   1.000
_cell.angle_alpha   90.00
_cell.angle_beta   90.00
_cell.angle_gamma   90.00
#
_symmetry.space_group_name_H-M   'P 1'
#
loop_
_entity.id
_entity.type
_entity.pdbx_description
1 polymer ?
#
loop_
_entity_poly.entity_id
_entity_poly.type
_entity_poly.pdbx_seq_one_letter_code
_entity_poly.pdbx_strand_id
1 'polypeptide(L)'
;MSGKPTLLAIFSLFLGVLLNGQQTATQQASTATDTKQPSTLSVTVKVVNVPATVRDKHGQIISNLAKDDFVLEEDGRPQAVRYFAHDTDLPLTLGLLVDTSMSQRRVLEEERHASYSFLDQMLRQSKDVAFVIHFDHEVELLQDLTSSREKLESALQTLQIPQFNSAGGNSGSQGGNGGGPNNNGYPGGRGGGRHGRGFGGGGTLLYDAAYLASDELMKKQQGRKALIILSDGVDRGSKLSLDSAIESAQKADTIVYAILFKDDEQHDRGGFGGRGGFGGGMGRHGGGHRYPEEERPDGKKILERISKQTGGRLFEVSKKYPIDKIYGSIAEELRNQYNLGYTPDPADAEGSFHKIALKTKNKDLTVQARDGYYAGR
;
A
#
# COMPACT_ATOMS: atom_id res chain seq x y z
N MET A 1 -11.44 24.56 -58.81
CA MET A 1 -12.29 23.63 -59.58
C MET A 1 -12.68 22.58 -58.59
N SER A 2 -13.87 22.69 -57.96
CA SER A 2 -15.16 22.12 -58.35
C SER A 2 -15.11 20.59 -58.28
N GLY A 3 -15.88 19.86 -57.51
CA GLY A 3 -17.23 20.02 -57.07
C GLY A 3 -17.63 18.96 -56.07
N LYS A 4 -18.60 19.29 -55.24
CA LYS A 4 -19.47 18.36 -54.48
C LYS A 4 -20.54 17.78 -55.39
N PRO A 5 -21.21 16.68 -55.00
CA PRO A 5 -22.66 16.68 -54.93
C PRO A 5 -23.20 16.00 -53.64
N THR A 6 -24.05 16.59 -52.88
CA THR A 6 -25.48 16.78 -52.83
C THR A 6 -26.35 15.50 -52.69
N LEU A 7 -26.97 15.46 -51.53
CA LEU A 7 -28.13 14.75 -50.99
C LEU A 7 -29.25 14.42 -51.98
N LEU A 8 -29.94 13.27 -51.74
CA LEU A 8 -31.37 13.18 -52.04
C LEU A 8 -32.10 12.30 -50.98
N ALA A 9 -33.01 12.93 -50.25
CA ALA A 9 -33.97 12.30 -49.36
C ALA A 9 -35.18 11.85 -50.20
N ILE A 10 -35.70 10.66 -49.93
CA ILE A 10 -37.03 10.26 -50.44
C ILE A 10 -37.90 9.86 -49.26
N PHE A 11 -38.91 10.69 -49.05
CA PHE A 11 -40.05 10.51 -48.19
C PHE A 11 -41.12 9.74 -49.00
N SER A 12 -41.62 8.63 -48.51
CA SER A 12 -42.79 7.98 -49.04
C SER A 12 -43.79 7.72 -47.94
N LEU A 13 -44.81 8.51 -48.00
CA LEU A 13 -46.08 8.44 -47.27
C LEU A 13 -46.95 7.36 -47.93
N PHE A 14 -47.45 6.37 -47.22
CA PHE A 14 -48.57 5.53 -47.65
C PHE A 14 -49.67 5.51 -46.60
N LEU A 15 -50.77 6.04 -47.04
CA LEU A 15 -52.09 6.18 -46.40
C LEU A 15 -52.96 4.96 -46.74
N GLY A 16 -53.57 4.39 -45.70
CA GLY A 16 -54.98 3.94 -45.77
C GLY A 16 -55.21 2.51 -46.23
N VAL A 17 -55.90 1.75 -45.46
CA VAL A 17 -57.33 1.34 -45.69
C VAL A 17 -57.69 0.33 -44.57
N LEU A 18 -58.71 0.66 -43.80
CA LEU A 18 -59.45 -0.24 -42.90
C LEU A 18 -60.34 -1.17 -43.72
N LEU A 19 -60.22 -2.46 -43.51
CA LEU A 19 -61.26 -3.43 -43.90
C LEU A 19 -61.44 -4.41 -42.69
N ASN A 20 -62.65 -4.33 -42.12
CA ASN A 20 -63.18 -5.35 -41.22
C ASN A 20 -63.42 -6.65 -41.96
N GLY A 21 -62.87 -7.74 -41.44
CA GLY A 21 -63.21 -9.09 -41.90
C GLY A 21 -63.21 -10.02 -40.67
N GLN A 22 -64.41 -10.38 -40.22
CA GLN A 22 -64.63 -11.47 -39.25
C GLN A 22 -64.15 -12.79 -39.91
N GLN A 23 -63.27 -13.49 -39.21
CA GLN A 23 -63.00 -14.90 -39.53
C GLN A 23 -62.96 -15.74 -38.26
N THR A 24 -63.77 -16.73 -38.32
CA THR A 24 -64.01 -17.88 -37.48
C THR A 24 -62.76 -18.52 -36.90
N ALA A 25 -62.84 -18.79 -35.58
CA ALA A 25 -61.86 -19.55 -34.84
C ALA A 25 -61.75 -21.01 -35.32
N THR A 26 -60.61 -21.37 -35.85
CA THR A 26 -60.19 -22.75 -36.00
C THR A 26 -59.10 -23.01 -34.95
N GLN A 27 -59.39 -23.77 -33.93
CA GLN A 27 -58.41 -24.26 -32.95
C GLN A 27 -57.44 -25.20 -33.64
N GLN A 28 -56.25 -24.75 -33.92
CA GLN A 28 -55.10 -25.61 -34.19
C GLN A 28 -54.34 -25.86 -32.88
N ALA A 29 -54.35 -27.11 -32.44
CA ALA A 29 -53.54 -27.58 -31.34
C ALA A 29 -52.07 -27.43 -31.71
N SER A 30 -51.40 -26.43 -31.15
CA SER A 30 -49.94 -26.30 -31.19
C SER A 30 -49.34 -27.30 -30.24
N THR A 31 -48.75 -28.35 -30.77
CA THR A 31 -47.79 -29.20 -30.03
C THR A 31 -46.58 -28.31 -29.70
N ALA A 32 -46.54 -27.84 -28.46
CA ALA A 32 -45.35 -27.18 -27.92
C ALA A 32 -44.22 -28.22 -27.83
N THR A 33 -43.33 -28.16 -28.80
CA THR A 33 -42.04 -28.84 -28.68
C THR A 33 -41.24 -28.09 -27.63
N ASP A 34 -41.15 -28.67 -26.45
CA ASP A 34 -40.33 -28.18 -25.33
C ASP A 34 -38.86 -28.32 -25.72
N THR A 35 -38.34 -27.28 -26.39
CA THR A 35 -36.92 -27.19 -26.68
C THR A 35 -36.25 -26.76 -25.40
N LYS A 36 -35.86 -27.72 -24.59
CA LYS A 36 -34.91 -27.52 -23.48
C LYS A 36 -33.67 -26.87 -24.05
N GLN A 37 -33.56 -25.54 -23.89
CA GLN A 37 -32.29 -24.83 -24.07
C GLN A 37 -31.31 -25.46 -23.09
N PRO A 38 -30.13 -25.88 -23.56
CA PRO A 38 -29.09 -26.30 -22.61
C PRO A 38 -28.75 -25.11 -21.70
N SER A 39 -29.11 -25.23 -20.45
CA SER A 39 -28.65 -24.28 -19.43
C SER A 39 -27.13 -24.39 -19.36
N THR A 40 -26.46 -23.41 -19.93
CA THR A 40 -25.01 -23.27 -19.79
C THR A 40 -24.73 -22.94 -18.31
N LEU A 41 -24.36 -23.93 -17.54
CA LEU A 41 -23.84 -23.75 -16.20
C LEU A 41 -22.50 -23.01 -16.32
N SER A 42 -22.51 -21.71 -16.16
CA SER A 42 -21.31 -20.90 -16.02
C SER A 42 -20.75 -21.13 -14.61
N VAL A 43 -19.81 -22.03 -14.49
CA VAL A 43 -19.07 -22.23 -13.24
C VAL A 43 -17.94 -21.22 -13.23
N THR A 44 -18.04 -20.18 -12.41
CA THR A 44 -16.93 -19.26 -12.14
C THR A 44 -15.93 -19.99 -11.24
N VAL A 45 -14.84 -20.46 -11.84
CA VAL A 45 -13.76 -21.09 -11.10
C VAL A 45 -12.91 -19.98 -10.47
N LYS A 46 -12.94 -19.85 -9.16
CA LYS A 46 -12.05 -18.97 -8.43
C LYS A 46 -10.63 -19.55 -8.47
N VAL A 47 -9.68 -18.76 -8.92
CA VAL A 47 -8.25 -19.11 -8.93
C VAL A 47 -7.52 -18.27 -7.90
N VAL A 48 -6.78 -18.92 -7.03
CA VAL A 48 -5.88 -18.25 -6.09
C VAL A 48 -4.52 -18.14 -6.75
N ASN A 49 -4.06 -16.91 -6.96
CA ASN A 49 -2.73 -16.61 -7.47
C ASN A 49 -1.72 -16.53 -6.35
N VAL A 50 -0.58 -17.18 -6.53
CA VAL A 50 0.53 -17.19 -5.58
C VAL A 50 1.80 -16.74 -6.32
N PRO A 51 2.03 -15.43 -6.40
CA PRO A 51 3.31 -14.93 -6.93
C PRO A 51 4.43 -15.31 -5.98
N ALA A 52 5.55 -15.77 -6.54
CA ALA A 52 6.68 -16.26 -5.77
C ALA A 52 8.02 -15.88 -6.39
N THR A 53 9.00 -15.59 -5.53
CA THR A 53 10.40 -15.44 -5.91
C THR A 53 11.20 -16.54 -5.24
N VAL A 54 12.08 -17.20 -5.98
CA VAL A 54 12.93 -18.28 -5.47
C VAL A 54 14.38 -17.85 -5.48
N ARG A 55 15.11 -18.17 -4.39
CA ARG A 55 16.53 -17.86 -4.25
C ARG A 55 17.31 -19.07 -3.78
N ASP A 56 18.58 -19.09 -4.18
CA ASP A 56 19.54 -20.02 -3.64
C ASP A 56 20.08 -19.55 -2.27
N LYS A 57 20.96 -20.36 -1.68
CA LYS A 57 21.65 -20.06 -0.41
C LYS A 57 22.57 -18.82 -0.46
N HIS A 58 22.91 -18.35 -1.65
CA HIS A 58 23.69 -17.13 -1.86
C HIS A 58 22.82 -15.89 -2.09
N GLY A 59 21.49 -16.07 -2.09
CA GLY A 59 20.50 -15.01 -2.33
C GLY A 59 20.26 -14.69 -3.81
N GLN A 60 20.83 -15.47 -4.73
CA GLN A 60 20.63 -15.29 -6.17
C GLN A 60 19.25 -15.80 -6.58
N ILE A 61 18.59 -15.07 -7.45
CA ILE A 61 17.26 -15.45 -7.95
C ILE A 61 17.40 -16.62 -8.92
N ILE A 62 16.57 -17.62 -8.72
CA ILE A 62 16.45 -18.80 -9.56
C ILE A 62 15.19 -18.65 -10.41
N SER A 63 15.36 -18.59 -11.73
CA SER A 63 14.26 -18.31 -12.70
C SER A 63 13.99 -19.46 -13.68
N ASN A 64 14.62 -20.62 -13.50
CA ASN A 64 14.53 -21.76 -14.42
C ASN A 64 13.82 -22.99 -13.85
N LEU A 65 13.00 -22.81 -12.79
CA LEU A 65 12.22 -23.89 -12.20
C LEU A 65 10.96 -24.18 -13.04
N ALA A 66 10.58 -25.44 -13.07
CA ALA A 66 9.34 -25.91 -13.66
C ALA A 66 8.21 -26.00 -12.61
N LYS A 67 6.98 -26.12 -13.06
CA LYS A 67 5.80 -26.30 -12.19
C LYS A 67 6.00 -27.43 -11.17
N ASP A 68 6.57 -28.54 -11.60
CA ASP A 68 6.73 -29.74 -10.80
C ASP A 68 7.83 -29.64 -9.73
N ASP A 69 8.62 -28.58 -9.76
CA ASP A 69 9.61 -28.29 -8.72
C ASP A 69 8.98 -27.70 -7.46
N PHE A 70 7.72 -27.26 -7.55
CA PHE A 70 7.00 -26.62 -6.44
C PHE A 70 6.12 -27.62 -5.70
N VAL A 71 5.96 -27.37 -4.40
CA VAL A 71 5.03 -28.03 -3.49
C VAL A 71 4.16 -26.95 -2.86
N LEU A 72 2.86 -27.00 -3.13
CA LEU A 72 1.88 -26.03 -2.64
C LEU A 72 0.93 -26.72 -1.65
N GLU A 73 0.75 -26.08 -0.51
CA GLU A 73 -0.20 -26.52 0.52
C GLU A 73 -1.11 -25.35 0.91
N GLU A 74 -2.39 -25.65 1.11
CA GLU A 74 -3.39 -24.75 1.70
C GLU A 74 -3.90 -25.37 2.99
N ASP A 75 -3.80 -24.65 4.10
CA ASP A 75 -4.17 -25.13 5.45
C ASP A 75 -3.58 -26.51 5.79
N GLY A 76 -2.35 -26.77 5.30
CA GLY A 76 -1.65 -28.05 5.46
C GLY A 76 -2.11 -29.16 4.51
N ARG A 77 -3.02 -28.88 3.57
CA ARG A 77 -3.48 -29.83 2.55
C ARG A 77 -2.75 -29.59 1.22
N PRO A 78 -2.17 -30.61 0.59
CA PRO A 78 -1.52 -30.46 -0.70
C PRO A 78 -2.52 -29.96 -1.76
N GLN A 79 -2.08 -28.98 -2.56
CA GLN A 79 -2.85 -28.41 -3.66
C GLN A 79 -2.14 -28.64 -4.99
N ALA A 80 -2.93 -28.92 -6.03
CA ALA A 80 -2.40 -29.06 -7.37
C ALA A 80 -2.24 -27.70 -8.05
N VAL A 81 -1.04 -27.33 -8.43
CA VAL A 81 -0.79 -26.15 -9.25
C VAL A 81 -1.40 -26.38 -10.64
N ARG A 82 -2.44 -25.62 -10.97
CA ARG A 82 -3.16 -25.70 -12.26
C ARG A 82 -2.60 -24.72 -13.28
N TYR A 83 -2.20 -23.56 -12.82
CA TYR A 83 -1.64 -22.48 -13.65
C TYR A 83 -0.20 -22.23 -13.20
N PHE A 84 0.69 -22.14 -14.15
CA PHE A 84 2.08 -21.85 -13.90
C PHE A 84 2.61 -20.98 -15.03
N ALA A 85 3.12 -19.82 -14.68
CA ALA A 85 3.76 -18.92 -15.62
C ALA A 85 5.01 -18.32 -14.96
N HIS A 86 6.06 -18.23 -15.73
CA HIS A 86 7.17 -17.35 -15.47
C HIS A 86 7.04 -16.18 -16.44
N ASP A 87 6.07 -15.30 -16.13
CA ASP A 87 5.60 -14.31 -17.10
C ASP A 87 5.97 -12.91 -16.66
N THR A 88 7.01 -12.38 -17.32
CA THR A 88 7.41 -10.98 -17.18
C THR A 88 6.56 -10.05 -18.05
N ASP A 89 5.67 -10.59 -18.87
CA ASP A 89 4.94 -9.82 -19.88
C ASP A 89 3.59 -9.28 -19.39
N LEU A 90 3.10 -9.72 -18.24
CA LEU A 90 1.91 -9.16 -17.62
C LEU A 90 2.12 -7.69 -17.25
N PRO A 91 1.06 -6.85 -17.40
CA PRO A 91 1.09 -5.48 -16.92
C PRO A 91 1.48 -5.41 -15.44
N LEU A 92 2.26 -4.40 -15.09
CA LEU A 92 2.66 -4.12 -13.72
C LEU A 92 2.05 -2.81 -13.25
N THR A 93 1.36 -2.85 -12.10
CA THR A 93 0.94 -1.66 -11.38
C THR A 93 1.86 -1.47 -10.17
N LEU A 94 2.55 -0.33 -10.12
CA LEU A 94 3.42 0.05 -9.00
C LEU A 94 2.78 1.18 -8.19
N GLY A 95 2.73 1.03 -6.87
CA GLY A 95 2.42 2.12 -5.95
C GLY A 95 3.65 2.48 -5.13
N LEU A 96 3.97 3.75 -5.09
CA LEU A 96 5.02 4.29 -4.24
C LEU A 96 4.38 5.05 -3.08
N LEU A 97 4.63 4.61 -1.86
CA LEU A 97 4.15 5.21 -0.62
C LEU A 97 5.34 5.81 0.11
N VAL A 98 5.40 7.13 0.17
CA VAL A 98 6.55 7.86 0.73
C VAL A 98 6.15 8.52 2.04
N ASP A 99 6.87 8.17 3.10
CA ASP A 99 6.75 8.79 4.40
C ASP A 99 7.41 10.18 4.38
N THR A 100 6.63 11.22 4.57
CA THR A 100 7.12 12.61 4.63
C THR A 100 7.13 13.16 6.05
N SER A 101 7.03 12.30 7.06
CA SER A 101 7.12 12.70 8.45
C SER A 101 8.48 13.29 8.79
N MET A 102 8.56 13.99 9.93
CA MET A 102 9.79 14.69 10.34
C MET A 102 11.00 13.78 10.50
N SER A 103 10.78 12.48 10.76
CA SER A 103 11.87 11.50 10.87
C SER A 103 12.58 11.26 9.52
N GLN A 104 11.89 11.48 8.39
CA GLN A 104 12.43 11.25 7.04
C GLN A 104 13.14 12.48 6.44
N ARG A 105 13.19 13.60 7.17
CA ARG A 105 13.68 14.87 6.65
C ARG A 105 15.07 14.81 6.00
N ARG A 106 15.96 13.97 6.49
CA ARG A 106 17.36 13.91 6.02
C ARG A 106 17.52 13.08 4.75
N VAL A 107 16.60 12.15 4.52
CA VAL A 107 16.70 11.16 3.44
C VAL A 107 15.77 11.46 2.26
N LEU A 108 14.82 12.38 2.41
CA LEU A 108 13.78 12.65 1.42
C LEU A 108 14.32 13.00 0.02
N GLU A 109 15.42 13.75 -0.05
CA GLU A 109 16.02 14.09 -1.35
C GLU A 109 16.64 12.87 -2.05
N GLU A 110 17.31 12.00 -1.28
CA GLU A 110 17.85 10.75 -1.79
C GLU A 110 16.73 9.80 -2.22
N GLU A 111 15.68 9.68 -1.40
CA GLU A 111 14.47 8.90 -1.72
C GLU A 111 13.81 9.36 -3.01
N ARG A 112 13.65 10.66 -3.19
CA ARG A 112 13.02 11.27 -4.36
C ARG A 112 13.78 10.91 -5.63
N HIS A 113 15.08 11.14 -5.63
CA HIS A 113 15.94 10.89 -6.79
C HIS A 113 15.99 9.41 -7.15
N ALA A 114 16.19 8.54 -6.15
CA ALA A 114 16.24 7.10 -6.36
C ALA A 114 14.89 6.53 -6.82
N SER A 115 13.78 7.04 -6.25
CA SER A 115 12.43 6.65 -6.66
C SER A 115 12.13 6.99 -8.11
N TYR A 116 12.52 8.19 -8.55
CA TYR A 116 12.38 8.57 -9.96
C TYR A 116 13.19 7.65 -10.87
N SER A 117 14.47 7.44 -10.56
CA SER A 117 15.34 6.55 -11.34
C SER A 117 14.79 5.12 -11.43
N PHE A 118 14.22 4.62 -10.34
CA PHE A 118 13.59 3.32 -10.31
C PHE A 118 12.36 3.24 -11.20
N LEU A 119 11.43 4.20 -11.09
CA LEU A 119 10.22 4.24 -11.90
C LEU A 119 10.56 4.38 -13.40
N ASP A 120 11.56 5.21 -13.73
CA ASP A 120 12.03 5.39 -15.10
C ASP A 120 12.56 4.09 -15.72
N GLN A 121 13.29 3.30 -14.94
CA GLN A 121 13.86 2.01 -15.38
C GLN A 121 12.86 0.87 -15.40
N MET A 122 11.88 0.89 -14.48
CA MET A 122 10.95 -0.21 -14.30
C MET A 122 9.75 -0.16 -15.23
N LEU A 123 9.19 1.04 -15.45
CA LEU A 123 7.95 1.17 -16.17
C LEU A 123 8.13 1.04 -17.68
N ARG A 124 7.39 0.10 -18.24
CA ARG A 124 7.20 -0.02 -19.70
C ARG A 124 6.00 0.84 -20.10
N GLN A 125 6.25 1.94 -20.80
CA GLN A 125 5.24 2.96 -21.12
C GLN A 125 3.94 2.42 -21.73
N SER A 126 4.00 1.33 -22.45
CA SER A 126 2.83 0.75 -23.13
C SER A 126 1.99 -0.19 -22.27
N LYS A 127 2.49 -0.63 -21.13
CA LYS A 127 1.86 -1.71 -20.35
C LYS A 127 1.75 -1.41 -18.86
N ASP A 128 2.74 -0.70 -18.30
CA ASP A 128 2.87 -0.55 -16.86
C ASP A 128 2.37 0.83 -16.43
N VAL A 129 1.83 0.91 -15.23
CA VAL A 129 1.38 2.17 -14.62
C VAL A 129 1.89 2.27 -13.19
N ALA A 130 2.05 3.51 -12.73
CA ALA A 130 2.38 3.76 -11.34
C ALA A 130 1.56 4.91 -10.76
N PHE A 131 1.49 4.98 -9.45
CA PHE A 131 0.94 6.08 -8.68
C PHE A 131 1.87 6.43 -7.52
N VAL A 132 1.73 7.64 -6.98
CA VAL A 132 2.52 8.13 -5.86
C VAL A 132 1.60 8.65 -4.77
N ILE A 133 1.75 8.13 -3.57
CA ILE A 133 1.12 8.61 -2.35
C ILE A 133 2.22 9.08 -1.40
N HIS A 134 2.03 10.22 -0.75
CA HIS A 134 2.78 10.54 0.45
C HIS A 134 1.89 10.44 1.68
N PHE A 135 2.52 10.23 2.82
CA PHE A 135 1.81 10.16 4.08
C PHE A 135 2.66 10.68 5.23
N ASP A 136 2.01 11.43 6.09
CA ASP A 136 2.48 11.90 7.39
C ASP A 136 1.29 11.98 8.35
N HIS A 137 0.83 13.16 8.75
CA HIS A 137 -0.42 13.41 9.48
C HIS A 137 -1.67 13.32 8.59
N GLU A 138 -1.50 13.26 7.29
CA GLU A 138 -2.51 13.02 6.28
C GLU A 138 -1.99 12.04 5.21
N VAL A 139 -2.90 11.50 4.41
CA VAL A 139 -2.58 10.64 3.27
C VAL A 139 -3.07 11.34 2.01
N GLU A 140 -2.15 11.65 1.10
CA GLU A 140 -2.47 12.36 -0.14
C GLU A 140 -1.97 11.58 -1.37
N LEU A 141 -2.84 11.47 -2.37
CA LEU A 141 -2.52 10.91 -3.67
C LEU A 141 -1.90 12.02 -4.54
N LEU A 142 -0.57 12.07 -4.62
CA LEU A 142 0.14 13.07 -5.41
C LEU A 142 0.00 12.85 -6.91
N GLN A 143 -0.03 11.60 -7.34
CA GLN A 143 -0.23 11.22 -8.73
C GLN A 143 -1.04 9.94 -8.79
N ASP A 144 -2.16 10.01 -9.47
CA ASP A 144 -2.99 8.85 -9.81
C ASP A 144 -2.33 7.99 -10.90
N LEU A 145 -2.85 6.80 -11.12
CA LEU A 145 -2.34 5.81 -12.07
C LEU A 145 -1.96 6.44 -13.42
N THR A 146 -0.72 6.33 -13.78
CA THR A 146 -0.19 6.86 -15.04
C THR A 146 1.01 6.06 -15.54
N SER A 147 1.20 6.02 -16.85
CA SER A 147 2.43 5.55 -17.49
C SER A 147 3.39 6.69 -17.84
N SER A 148 3.00 7.95 -17.60
CA SER A 148 3.83 9.12 -17.90
C SER A 148 4.90 9.31 -16.83
N ARG A 149 6.16 9.17 -17.22
CA ARG A 149 7.33 9.38 -16.38
C ARG A 149 7.44 10.83 -15.91
N GLU A 150 7.07 11.77 -16.76
CA GLU A 150 7.10 13.22 -16.47
C GLU A 150 6.10 13.58 -15.35
N LYS A 151 4.91 12.95 -15.35
CA LYS A 151 3.92 13.18 -14.29
C LYS A 151 4.40 12.59 -12.97
N LEU A 152 4.98 11.39 -13.00
CA LEU A 152 5.55 10.75 -11.81
C LEU A 152 6.72 11.55 -11.24
N GLU A 153 7.62 12.05 -12.08
CA GLU A 153 8.71 12.92 -11.68
C GLU A 153 8.18 14.20 -11.03
N SER A 154 7.22 14.86 -11.68
CA SER A 154 6.60 16.07 -11.14
C SER A 154 5.98 15.84 -9.76
N ALA A 155 5.30 14.71 -9.57
CA ALA A 155 4.73 14.35 -8.28
C ALA A 155 5.80 14.12 -7.21
N LEU A 156 6.88 13.40 -7.55
CA LEU A 156 8.00 13.20 -6.64
C LEU A 156 8.69 14.52 -6.25
N GLN A 157 8.76 15.48 -7.17
CA GLN A 157 9.31 16.81 -6.88
C GLN A 157 8.45 17.63 -5.91
N THR A 158 7.15 17.32 -5.78
CA THR A 158 6.26 18.00 -4.81
C THR A 158 6.39 17.45 -3.39
N LEU A 159 7.06 16.32 -3.19
CA LEU A 159 7.30 15.77 -1.85
C LEU A 159 8.01 16.79 -0.95
N GLN A 160 7.37 17.15 0.15
CA GLN A 160 7.91 18.11 1.11
C GLN A 160 7.65 17.61 2.55
N ILE A 161 8.58 17.91 3.43
CA ILE A 161 8.36 17.74 4.86
C ILE A 161 7.45 18.87 5.34
N PRO A 162 6.39 18.57 6.12
CA PRO A 162 5.51 19.59 6.67
C PRO A 162 6.32 20.63 7.47
N GLN A 163 6.21 21.89 7.07
CA GLN A 163 6.77 22.99 7.84
C GLN A 163 5.72 23.44 8.86
N PHE A 164 5.88 23.02 10.11
CA PHE A 164 5.11 23.62 11.17
C PHE A 164 5.57 25.09 11.31
N ASN A 165 4.83 26.00 10.69
CA ASN A 165 4.99 27.42 10.99
C ASN A 165 4.65 27.59 12.46
N SER A 166 5.69 27.69 13.29
CA SER A 166 5.55 28.23 14.63
C SER A 166 5.18 29.71 14.48
N ALA A 167 3.90 29.95 14.19
CA ALA A 167 3.29 31.25 14.32
C ALA A 167 3.19 31.59 15.82
N GLY A 168 4.33 31.56 16.49
CA GLY A 168 4.53 32.01 17.85
C GLY A 168 5.08 33.41 17.79
N GLY A 169 4.17 34.37 17.98
CA GLY A 169 4.35 35.76 17.94
C GLY A 169 5.69 36.27 18.48
N ASN A 170 6.44 36.86 17.62
CA ASN A 170 7.38 37.90 18.00
C ASN A 170 6.59 39.18 18.25
N SER A 171 5.86 39.23 19.37
CA SER A 171 5.39 40.49 19.95
C SER A 171 6.62 41.17 20.51
N GLY A 172 7.20 42.03 19.70
CA GLY A 172 8.22 42.97 20.11
C GLY A 172 7.75 43.73 21.35
N SER A 173 8.32 43.37 22.50
CA SER A 173 8.21 44.13 23.73
C SER A 173 9.09 45.36 23.60
N GLN A 174 8.48 46.44 23.06
CA GLN A 174 9.05 47.78 23.14
C GLN A 174 8.87 48.31 24.53
N GLY A 175 9.96 48.63 25.19
CA GLY A 175 10.03 49.07 26.56
C GLY A 175 9.13 50.28 26.83
N GLY A 176 8.49 50.23 27.96
CA GLY A 176 7.79 51.33 28.63
C GLY A 176 8.08 51.25 30.10
N ASN A 177 9.02 52.13 30.53
CA ASN A 177 9.36 52.41 31.93
C ASN A 177 8.20 53.15 32.59
N GLY A 178 7.75 52.71 33.77
CA GLY A 178 6.74 53.45 34.54
C GLY A 178 6.40 52.74 35.84
N GLY A 179 7.02 53.21 36.92
CA GLY A 179 6.81 52.70 38.24
C GLY A 179 5.50 53.06 38.90
N GLY A 180 5.16 52.37 39.96
CA GLY A 180 4.15 52.75 40.96
C GLY A 180 3.60 51.53 41.71
N PRO A 181 3.63 51.57 43.04
CA PRO A 181 3.17 50.47 43.87
C PRO A 181 1.72 50.69 44.31
N ASN A 182 0.93 49.68 44.45
CA ASN A 182 0.02 49.42 45.58
C ASN A 182 -1.11 48.44 45.26
N ASN A 183 -1.11 47.39 46.01
CA ASN A 183 -2.08 47.09 47.07
C ASN A 183 -3.35 46.30 46.67
N ASN A 184 -3.49 45.24 47.47
CA ASN A 184 -4.72 44.60 47.93
C ASN A 184 -5.63 43.78 46.97
N GLY A 185 -5.56 42.47 47.19
CA GLY A 185 -6.65 41.75 47.89
C GLY A 185 -7.80 41.26 47.00
N TYR A 186 -7.92 40.02 46.89
CA TYR A 186 -8.95 39.08 47.34
C TYR A 186 -9.08 37.85 46.44
N PRO A 187 -9.42 36.69 47.02
CA PRO A 187 -9.33 35.39 46.37
C PRO A 187 -10.68 34.99 45.80
N GLY A 188 -10.66 34.18 44.75
CA GLY A 188 -11.86 33.47 44.33
C GLY A 188 -12.03 33.38 42.85
N GLY A 189 -11.74 32.20 42.31
CA GLY A 189 -12.04 31.88 40.95
C GLY A 189 -11.54 30.49 40.59
N ARG A 190 -12.19 29.44 41.10
CA ARG A 190 -12.12 28.10 40.53
C ARG A 190 -12.65 28.16 39.09
N GLY A 191 -11.77 28.33 38.15
CA GLY A 191 -12.03 28.12 36.73
C GLY A 191 -11.15 26.98 36.28
N GLY A 192 -11.71 25.77 36.23
CA GLY A 192 -11.08 24.61 35.64
C GLY A 192 -10.86 24.81 34.15
N GLY A 193 -9.77 25.44 33.78
CA GLY A 193 -9.26 25.42 32.41
C GLY A 193 -8.75 24.02 32.12
N ARG A 194 -9.58 23.22 31.46
CA ARG A 194 -9.09 22.07 30.73
C ARG A 194 -8.09 22.62 29.73
N HIS A 195 -6.83 22.55 30.06
CA HIS A 195 -5.77 22.64 29.08
C HIS A 195 -6.04 21.53 28.08
N GLY A 196 -6.65 21.88 26.95
CA GLY A 196 -6.57 21.09 25.76
C GLY A 196 -5.07 20.84 25.52
N ARG A 197 -4.61 19.66 25.80
CA ARG A 197 -3.35 19.19 25.26
C ARG A 197 -3.48 19.33 23.77
N GLY A 198 -2.91 20.40 23.22
CA GLY A 198 -2.66 20.50 21.80
C GLY A 198 -1.81 19.29 21.43
N PHE A 199 -2.39 18.36 20.75
CA PHE A 199 -1.71 17.32 20.02
C PHE A 199 -0.91 17.99 18.91
N GLY A 200 0.20 18.63 19.28
CA GLY A 200 1.25 19.07 18.36
C GLY A 200 2.26 17.93 18.17
N GLY A 201 1.78 16.73 17.87
CA GLY A 201 2.62 15.62 17.50
C GLY A 201 2.20 15.17 16.12
N GLY A 202 3.00 15.47 15.10
CA GLY A 202 2.79 14.93 13.75
C GLY A 202 2.69 13.41 13.85
N GLY A 203 1.50 12.86 13.57
CA GLY A 203 1.26 11.44 13.45
C GLY A 203 1.77 10.95 12.09
N THR A 204 2.04 9.67 11.97
CA THR A 204 2.33 9.01 10.69
C THR A 204 1.22 8.01 10.42
N LEU A 205 0.57 8.11 9.27
CA LEU A 205 -0.61 7.32 8.88
C LEU A 205 -0.24 6.17 7.94
N LEU A 206 0.75 5.38 8.33
CA LEU A 206 1.28 4.28 7.51
C LEU A 206 0.22 3.23 7.15
N TYR A 207 -0.58 2.79 8.13
CA TYR A 207 -1.58 1.74 7.89
C TYR A 207 -2.74 2.25 7.03
N ASP A 208 -3.17 3.50 7.25
CA ASP A 208 -4.21 4.12 6.43
C ASP A 208 -3.72 4.28 4.98
N ALA A 209 -2.47 4.69 4.76
CA ALA A 209 -1.88 4.83 3.44
C ALA A 209 -1.79 3.47 2.70
N ALA A 210 -1.31 2.43 3.38
CA ALA A 210 -1.21 1.09 2.82
C ALA A 210 -2.59 0.49 2.49
N TYR A 211 -3.58 0.73 3.36
CA TYR A 211 -4.97 0.33 3.13
C TYR A 211 -5.58 1.04 1.91
N LEU A 212 -5.51 2.37 1.87
CA LEU A 212 -6.07 3.16 0.77
C LEU A 212 -5.44 2.80 -0.58
N ALA A 213 -4.11 2.67 -0.61
CA ALA A 213 -3.41 2.22 -1.81
C ALA A 213 -3.90 0.85 -2.29
N SER A 214 -4.12 -0.08 -1.37
CA SER A 214 -4.55 -1.45 -1.68
C SER A 214 -6.01 -1.52 -2.12
N ASP A 215 -6.93 -0.96 -1.34
CA ASP A 215 -8.38 -1.10 -1.55
C ASP A 215 -8.89 -0.18 -2.67
N GLU A 216 -8.41 1.07 -2.72
CA GLU A 216 -8.92 2.06 -3.66
C GLU A 216 -8.23 2.04 -5.02
N LEU A 217 -6.94 1.70 -5.07
CA LEU A 217 -6.16 1.74 -6.30
C LEU A 217 -5.81 0.35 -6.82
N MET A 218 -5.10 -0.47 -6.02
CA MET A 218 -4.59 -1.75 -6.47
C MET A 218 -5.65 -2.80 -6.75
N LYS A 219 -6.70 -2.89 -5.94
CA LYS A 219 -7.79 -3.86 -6.09
C LYS A 219 -8.52 -3.76 -7.43
N LYS A 220 -8.55 -2.57 -8.02
CA LYS A 220 -9.18 -2.29 -9.30
C LYS A 220 -8.31 -2.66 -10.50
N GLN A 221 -7.04 -2.99 -10.28
CA GLN A 221 -6.07 -3.29 -11.33
C GLN A 221 -5.95 -4.78 -11.60
N GLN A 222 -5.59 -5.09 -12.84
CA GLN A 222 -5.30 -6.45 -13.29
C GLN A 222 -3.78 -6.63 -13.49
N GLY A 223 -3.32 -7.87 -13.49
CA GLY A 223 -1.91 -8.20 -13.68
C GLY A 223 -1.12 -8.19 -12.38
N ARG A 224 0.16 -7.87 -12.47
CA ARG A 224 1.07 -7.84 -11.33
C ARG A 224 0.93 -6.53 -10.56
N LYS A 225 0.94 -6.61 -9.24
CA LYS A 225 0.71 -5.46 -8.37
C LYS A 225 1.74 -5.43 -7.25
N ALA A 226 2.41 -4.30 -7.10
CA ALA A 226 3.38 -4.11 -6.03
C ALA A 226 3.28 -2.71 -5.41
N LEU A 227 3.33 -2.65 -4.07
CA LEU A 227 3.54 -1.43 -3.30
C LEU A 227 4.98 -1.39 -2.80
N ILE A 228 5.57 -0.22 -2.83
CA ILE A 228 6.87 0.05 -2.22
C ILE A 228 6.67 1.14 -1.17
N ILE A 229 6.92 0.79 0.08
CA ILE A 229 6.78 1.69 1.23
C ILE A 229 8.18 2.15 1.65
N LEU A 230 8.38 3.46 1.66
CA LEU A 230 9.59 4.12 2.16
C LEU A 230 9.25 4.77 3.49
N SER A 231 9.75 4.25 4.61
CA SER A 231 9.39 4.73 5.95
C SER A 231 10.34 4.19 7.02
N ASP A 232 10.32 4.76 8.22
CA ASP A 232 10.89 4.16 9.44
C ASP A 232 9.95 3.11 10.08
N GLY A 233 8.74 2.97 9.54
CA GLY A 233 7.75 1.98 9.94
C GLY A 233 6.95 2.34 11.19
N VAL A 234 7.14 3.51 11.75
CA VAL A 234 6.43 3.94 12.94
C VAL A 234 5.09 4.56 12.57
N ASP A 235 4.00 3.89 12.94
CA ASP A 235 2.64 4.43 12.85
C ASP A 235 2.24 5.09 14.17
N ARG A 236 1.64 6.29 14.09
CA ARG A 236 1.21 7.04 15.28
C ARG A 236 -0.16 7.67 15.16
N GLY A 237 -0.88 7.42 14.10
CA GLY A 237 -2.12 8.16 13.85
C GLY A 237 -3.16 7.44 13.03
N SER A 238 -2.84 6.31 12.41
CA SER A 238 -3.80 5.56 11.58
C SER A 238 -5.05 5.17 12.36
N LYS A 239 -6.18 5.27 11.67
CA LYS A 239 -7.48 4.80 12.18
C LYS A 239 -7.62 3.30 12.02
N LEU A 240 -6.94 2.74 11.04
CA LEU A 240 -6.92 1.32 10.73
C LEU A 240 -5.77 0.62 11.42
N SER A 241 -5.89 -0.69 11.61
CA SER A 241 -4.84 -1.52 12.19
C SER A 241 -3.87 -2.02 11.12
N LEU A 242 -2.68 -2.44 11.56
CA LEU A 242 -1.72 -3.14 10.70
C LEU A 242 -2.35 -4.37 10.04
N ASP A 243 -3.17 -5.12 10.78
CA ASP A 243 -3.86 -6.30 10.24
C ASP A 243 -4.84 -5.93 9.12
N SER A 244 -5.58 -4.83 9.27
CA SER A 244 -6.48 -4.32 8.21
C SER A 244 -5.73 -3.91 6.95
N ALA A 245 -4.56 -3.28 7.10
CA ALA A 245 -3.72 -2.90 5.96
C ALA A 245 -3.16 -4.13 5.22
N ILE A 246 -2.70 -5.14 5.96
CA ILE A 246 -2.21 -6.41 5.41
C ILE A 246 -3.35 -7.15 4.69
N GLU A 247 -4.51 -7.27 5.33
CA GLU A 247 -5.70 -7.90 4.74
C GLU A 247 -6.10 -7.24 3.43
N SER A 248 -6.11 -5.90 3.39
CA SER A 248 -6.44 -5.15 2.17
C SER A 248 -5.44 -5.45 1.04
N ALA A 249 -4.14 -5.46 1.34
CA ALA A 249 -3.11 -5.79 0.35
C ALA A 249 -3.24 -7.23 -0.16
N GLN A 250 -3.53 -8.19 0.72
CA GLN A 250 -3.76 -9.60 0.34
C GLN A 250 -5.02 -9.76 -0.52
N LYS A 251 -6.13 -9.10 -0.17
CA LYS A 251 -7.36 -9.09 -0.97
C LYS A 251 -7.20 -8.43 -2.34
N ALA A 252 -6.27 -7.48 -2.42
CA ALA A 252 -5.91 -6.83 -3.67
C ALA A 252 -4.86 -7.61 -4.48
N ASP A 253 -4.41 -8.79 -4.06
CA ASP A 253 -3.30 -9.55 -4.65
C ASP A 253 -2.03 -8.71 -4.84
N THR A 254 -1.71 -7.87 -3.87
CA THR A 254 -0.64 -6.88 -3.95
C THR A 254 0.54 -7.28 -3.06
N ILE A 255 1.72 -7.33 -3.65
CA ILE A 255 2.97 -7.58 -2.93
C ILE A 255 3.45 -6.25 -2.34
N VAL A 256 3.86 -6.26 -1.06
CA VAL A 256 4.40 -5.08 -0.42
C VAL A 256 5.90 -5.24 -0.16
N TYR A 257 6.70 -4.38 -0.75
CA TYR A 257 8.10 -4.19 -0.41
C TYR A 257 8.23 -3.02 0.56
N ALA A 258 9.07 -3.15 1.54
CA ALA A 258 9.34 -2.07 2.48
C ALA A 258 10.83 -1.70 2.45
N ILE A 259 11.11 -0.41 2.43
CA ILE A 259 12.46 0.16 2.50
C ILE A 259 12.55 0.96 3.79
N LEU A 260 13.34 0.46 4.73
CA LEU A 260 13.56 1.05 6.04
C LEU A 260 14.73 2.01 6.00
N PHE A 261 14.45 3.27 6.33
CA PHE A 261 15.47 4.26 6.64
C PHE A 261 15.64 4.36 8.16
N LYS A 262 16.85 4.14 8.65
CA LYS A 262 17.18 4.32 10.06
C LYS A 262 17.76 5.70 10.29
N ASP A 263 17.24 6.41 11.28
CA ASP A 263 17.93 7.59 11.81
C ASP A 263 19.12 7.12 12.69
N ASP A 264 20.33 7.16 12.13
CA ASP A 264 21.57 6.66 12.76
C ASP A 264 21.94 7.44 14.05
N GLU A 265 21.25 8.53 14.40
CA GLU A 265 21.61 9.39 15.53
C GLU A 265 21.04 8.96 16.90
N GLN A 266 20.20 7.92 17.00
CA GLN A 266 19.67 7.53 18.31
C GLN A 266 20.64 6.70 19.17
N HIS A 267 21.75 6.20 18.60
CA HIS A 267 22.70 5.39 19.35
C HIS A 267 23.89 6.15 19.98
N ASP A 268 24.11 7.43 19.63
CA ASP A 268 25.29 8.17 20.10
C ASP A 268 25.02 9.11 21.31
N ARG A 269 23.80 9.16 21.81
CA ARG A 269 23.47 9.96 23.02
C ARG A 269 23.62 9.21 24.36
N GLY A 270 24.12 7.99 24.32
CA GLY A 270 24.31 7.13 25.48
C GLY A 270 25.69 7.18 26.14
N GLY A 271 26.52 8.20 25.90
CA GLY A 271 27.90 8.09 26.36
C GLY A 271 28.68 9.37 26.64
N PHE A 272 28.08 10.44 27.17
CA PHE A 272 28.87 11.51 27.79
C PHE A 272 28.45 11.71 29.25
N GLY A 273 28.88 10.79 30.07
CA GLY A 273 28.96 10.95 31.52
C GLY A 273 30.03 12.00 31.88
N GLY A 274 29.62 13.26 31.90
CA GLY A 274 30.45 14.35 32.43
C GLY A 274 30.86 14.09 33.87
N ARG A 275 32.10 13.76 34.05
CA ARG A 275 32.81 13.69 35.34
C ARG A 275 33.09 15.12 35.83
N GLY A 276 32.48 15.53 36.92
CA GLY A 276 32.95 16.73 37.62
C GLY A 276 31.83 17.56 38.23
N GLY A 277 31.73 17.57 39.56
CA GLY A 277 30.92 18.54 40.31
C GLY A 277 30.60 18.08 41.72
N PHE A 278 31.52 18.29 42.65
CA PHE A 278 31.29 18.29 44.11
C PHE A 278 30.20 19.32 44.48
N GLY A 279 29.20 18.92 45.26
CA GLY A 279 28.23 19.86 45.81
C GLY A 279 27.15 19.12 46.59
N GLY A 280 27.31 19.06 47.94
CA GLY A 280 26.34 18.48 48.84
C GLY A 280 25.06 19.31 48.92
N GLY A 281 23.93 18.63 49.06
CA GLY A 281 22.63 19.21 49.33
C GLY A 281 21.65 18.12 49.73
N MET A 282 21.40 17.97 51.02
CA MET A 282 20.29 17.18 51.60
C MET A 282 18.95 17.76 51.11
N GLY A 283 18.07 16.96 50.57
CA GLY A 283 16.72 17.43 50.25
C GLY A 283 15.78 16.36 49.66
N ARG A 284 15.06 15.69 50.56
CA ARG A 284 13.68 15.18 50.41
C ARG A 284 13.32 14.22 49.28
N HIS A 285 12.90 13.06 49.72
CA HIS A 285 11.99 12.10 49.12
C HIS A 285 10.92 12.77 48.20
N GLY A 286 11.03 12.58 46.92
CA GLY A 286 9.96 12.69 45.93
C GLY A 286 9.91 11.36 45.21
N GLY A 287 8.94 10.50 45.54
CA GLY A 287 8.65 9.28 44.83
C GLY A 287 8.22 9.64 43.41
N GLY A 288 9.16 9.69 42.50
CA GLY A 288 8.87 9.75 41.09
C GLY A 288 8.26 8.41 40.67
N HIS A 289 6.97 8.39 40.46
CA HIS A 289 6.32 7.32 39.70
C HIS A 289 7.03 7.27 38.36
N ARG A 290 7.89 6.26 38.15
CA ARG A 290 8.31 5.85 36.83
C ARG A 290 7.05 5.37 36.16
N TYR A 291 6.46 6.20 35.29
CA TYR A 291 5.50 5.72 34.31
C TYR A 291 6.22 4.65 33.52
N PRO A 292 5.57 3.49 33.24
CA PRO A 292 6.14 2.51 32.34
C PRO A 292 6.48 3.26 31.04
N GLU A 293 7.71 3.14 30.59
CA GLU A 293 8.11 3.61 29.28
C GLU A 293 7.26 2.81 28.30
N GLU A 294 6.26 3.46 27.69
CA GLU A 294 5.46 2.85 26.62
C GLU A 294 6.46 2.37 25.57
N GLU A 295 6.53 1.06 25.37
CA GLU A 295 7.39 0.47 24.36
C GLU A 295 7.04 1.12 23.01
N ARG A 296 7.97 1.91 22.48
CA ARG A 296 7.80 2.52 21.17
C ARG A 296 7.62 1.40 20.14
N PRO A 297 6.61 1.49 19.27
CA PRO A 297 6.42 0.48 18.25
C PRO A 297 7.72 0.28 17.46
N ASP A 298 8.15 -0.97 17.32
CA ASP A 298 9.32 -1.32 16.51
C ASP A 298 8.93 -1.25 15.04
N GLY A 299 9.20 -0.12 14.39
CA GLY A 299 8.85 0.11 13.00
C GLY A 299 9.43 -0.93 12.04
N LYS A 300 10.63 -1.45 12.36
CA LYS A 300 11.22 -2.54 11.59
C LYS A 300 10.34 -3.79 11.59
N LYS A 301 9.83 -4.20 12.77
CA LYS A 301 8.94 -5.37 12.87
C LYS A 301 7.62 -5.16 12.13
N ILE A 302 7.11 -3.91 12.14
CA ILE A 302 5.90 -3.56 11.39
C ILE A 302 6.14 -3.73 9.90
N LEU A 303 7.19 -3.10 9.37
CA LEU A 303 7.54 -3.20 7.94
C LEU A 303 7.89 -4.63 7.52
N GLU A 304 8.56 -5.39 8.37
CA GLU A 304 8.87 -6.80 8.12
C GLU A 304 7.59 -7.64 8.05
N ARG A 305 6.64 -7.38 8.94
CA ARG A 305 5.38 -8.11 8.98
C ARG A 305 4.52 -7.85 7.75
N ILE A 306 4.29 -6.58 7.39
CA ILE A 306 3.47 -6.23 6.22
C ILE A 306 4.09 -6.78 4.93
N SER A 307 5.41 -6.64 4.75
CA SER A 307 6.07 -7.12 3.54
C SER A 307 6.04 -8.65 3.46
N LYS A 308 6.40 -9.36 4.52
CA LYS A 308 6.44 -10.82 4.54
C LYS A 308 5.07 -11.46 4.29
N GLN A 309 4.03 -10.97 4.97
CA GLN A 309 2.69 -11.56 4.87
C GLN A 309 2.04 -11.33 3.50
N THR A 310 2.50 -10.34 2.75
CA THR A 310 2.04 -10.06 1.39
C THR A 310 2.93 -10.67 0.29
N GLY A 311 4.01 -11.36 0.67
CA GLY A 311 4.91 -12.02 -0.28
C GLY A 311 6.09 -11.18 -0.76
N GLY A 312 6.27 -9.99 -0.21
CA GLY A 312 7.44 -9.15 -0.42
C GLY A 312 8.49 -9.32 0.68
N ARG A 313 9.32 -8.31 0.86
CA ARG A 313 10.31 -8.29 1.93
C ARG A 313 10.74 -6.89 2.34
N LEU A 314 11.35 -6.81 3.53
CA LEU A 314 11.97 -5.61 4.05
C LEU A 314 13.41 -5.49 3.56
N PHE A 315 13.79 -4.28 3.16
CA PHE A 315 15.16 -3.86 2.91
C PHE A 315 15.56 -2.77 3.89
N GLU A 316 16.82 -2.76 4.31
CA GLU A 316 17.37 -1.72 5.18
C GLU A 316 18.41 -0.92 4.42
N VAL A 317 18.20 0.39 4.32
CA VAL A 317 19.19 1.27 3.69
C VAL A 317 20.43 1.36 4.58
N SER A 318 21.58 1.24 3.95
CA SER A 318 22.89 1.34 4.61
C SER A 318 23.97 1.77 3.62
N LYS A 319 25.15 2.18 4.11
CA LYS A 319 26.29 2.51 3.26
C LYS A 319 26.71 1.36 2.34
N LYS A 320 26.53 0.10 2.75
CA LYS A 320 26.84 -1.09 1.93
C LYS A 320 25.72 -1.41 0.95
N TYR A 321 24.49 -1.05 1.30
CA TYR A 321 23.30 -1.36 0.54
C TYR A 321 22.42 -0.09 0.38
N PRO A 322 22.86 0.85 -0.48
CA PRO A 322 22.15 2.09 -0.71
C PRO A 322 20.83 1.84 -1.46
N ILE A 323 19.96 2.84 -1.45
CA ILE A 323 18.60 2.73 -1.98
C ILE A 323 18.56 2.30 -3.46
N ASP A 324 19.49 2.76 -4.29
CA ASP A 324 19.56 2.35 -5.71
C ASP A 324 19.79 0.86 -5.89
N LYS A 325 20.61 0.25 -5.04
CA LYS A 325 20.81 -1.21 -5.05
C LYS A 325 19.57 -1.96 -4.57
N ILE A 326 18.85 -1.39 -3.59
CA ILE A 326 17.58 -1.94 -3.12
C ILE A 326 16.57 -1.94 -4.25
N TYR A 327 16.41 -0.82 -4.93
CA TYR A 327 15.51 -0.72 -6.07
C TYR A 327 15.90 -1.67 -7.21
N GLY A 328 17.19 -1.82 -7.49
CA GLY A 328 17.69 -2.83 -8.44
C GLY A 328 17.27 -4.25 -8.04
N SER A 329 17.36 -4.59 -6.76
CA SER A 329 16.91 -5.89 -6.24
C SER A 329 15.41 -6.10 -6.34
N ILE A 330 14.60 -5.07 -6.03
CA ILE A 330 13.13 -5.13 -6.19
C ILE A 330 12.78 -5.30 -7.67
N ALA A 331 13.45 -4.58 -8.56
CA ALA A 331 13.27 -4.70 -10.00
C ALA A 331 13.56 -6.12 -10.51
N GLU A 332 14.66 -6.71 -10.03
CA GLU A 332 15.05 -8.07 -10.37
C GLU A 332 14.03 -9.09 -9.86
N GLU A 333 13.55 -8.93 -8.62
CA GLU A 333 12.49 -9.78 -8.06
C GLU A 333 11.22 -9.71 -8.89
N LEU A 334 10.74 -8.50 -9.16
CA LEU A 334 9.52 -8.29 -9.94
C LEU A 334 9.62 -8.83 -11.37
N ARG A 335 10.82 -8.85 -11.97
CA ARG A 335 11.04 -9.40 -13.31
C ARG A 335 11.14 -10.92 -13.35
N ASN A 336 11.49 -11.56 -12.24
CA ASN A 336 11.76 -12.98 -12.16
C ASN A 336 10.77 -13.74 -11.27
N GLN A 337 9.55 -13.23 -11.15
CA GLN A 337 8.48 -13.88 -10.39
C GLN A 337 7.88 -15.07 -11.14
N TYR A 338 7.66 -16.13 -10.39
CA TYR A 338 6.75 -17.20 -10.80
C TYR A 338 5.33 -16.84 -10.39
N ASN A 339 4.37 -17.09 -11.26
CA ASN A 339 2.96 -17.01 -10.96
C ASN A 339 2.38 -18.43 -10.92
N LEU A 340 2.04 -18.89 -9.71
CA LEU A 340 1.38 -20.17 -9.52
C LEU A 340 -0.09 -19.93 -9.25
N GLY A 341 -0.95 -20.75 -9.85
CA GLY A 341 -2.38 -20.67 -9.61
C GLY A 341 -2.96 -22.03 -9.30
N TYR A 342 -3.88 -22.08 -8.34
CA TYR A 342 -4.63 -23.26 -8.00
C TYR A 342 -6.11 -22.92 -7.75
N THR A 343 -6.96 -23.92 -7.78
CA THR A 343 -8.37 -23.77 -7.45
C THR A 343 -8.59 -24.31 -6.04
N PRO A 344 -8.99 -23.44 -5.10
CA PRO A 344 -9.27 -23.86 -3.73
C PRO A 344 -10.48 -24.79 -3.65
N ASP A 345 -10.64 -25.49 -2.54
CA ASP A 345 -11.78 -26.36 -2.31
C ASP A 345 -13.08 -25.50 -2.21
N PRO A 346 -14.19 -25.87 -2.91
CA PRO A 346 -15.40 -25.06 -2.94
C PRO A 346 -16.10 -24.87 -1.58
N ALA A 347 -15.68 -25.63 -0.56
CA ALA A 347 -16.26 -25.59 0.79
C ALA A 347 -15.83 -24.40 1.64
N ASP A 348 -14.90 -23.56 1.15
CA ASP A 348 -14.34 -22.48 1.95
C ASP A 348 -15.32 -21.31 2.08
N ALA A 349 -15.54 -20.89 3.33
CA ALA A 349 -16.43 -19.79 3.64
C ALA A 349 -15.88 -18.47 3.08
N GLU A 350 -16.73 -17.68 2.42
CA GLU A 350 -16.37 -16.34 1.96
C GLU A 350 -15.84 -15.49 3.11
N GLY A 351 -14.69 -14.86 2.89
CA GLY A 351 -14.03 -13.98 3.87
C GLY A 351 -13.13 -14.70 4.87
N SER A 352 -13.05 -16.05 4.86
CA SER A 352 -12.10 -16.80 5.69
C SER A 352 -10.66 -16.59 5.22
N PHE A 353 -9.73 -16.58 6.17
CA PHE A 353 -8.29 -16.58 5.87
C PHE A 353 -7.79 -18.01 5.69
N HIS A 354 -7.09 -18.28 4.59
CA HIS A 354 -6.49 -19.56 4.27
C HIS A 354 -4.98 -19.42 4.21
N LYS A 355 -4.28 -20.26 4.95
CA LYS A 355 -2.83 -20.25 5.01
C LYS A 355 -2.24 -20.95 3.79
N ILE A 356 -1.31 -20.29 3.11
CA ILE A 356 -0.54 -20.86 1.99
C ILE A 356 0.87 -21.22 2.48
N ALA A 357 1.33 -22.41 2.11
CA ALA A 357 2.73 -22.78 2.22
C ALA A 357 3.23 -23.22 0.84
N LEU A 358 4.12 -22.43 0.27
CA LEU A 358 4.79 -22.73 -1.00
C LEU A 358 6.26 -23.05 -0.75
N LYS A 359 6.70 -24.20 -1.23
CA LYS A 359 8.08 -24.68 -1.10
C LYS A 359 8.55 -25.22 -2.43
N THR A 360 9.85 -25.42 -2.56
CA THR A 360 10.43 -26.22 -3.65
C THR A 360 10.79 -27.62 -3.15
N LYS A 361 10.83 -28.59 -4.05
CA LYS A 361 11.34 -29.94 -3.77
C LYS A 361 12.82 -29.91 -3.37
N ASN A 362 13.57 -28.98 -3.94
CA ASN A 362 14.96 -28.72 -3.54
C ASN A 362 14.97 -27.86 -2.25
N LYS A 363 15.43 -28.45 -1.16
CA LYS A 363 15.49 -27.82 0.17
C LYS A 363 16.56 -26.72 0.29
N ASP A 364 17.49 -26.66 -0.65
CA ASP A 364 18.54 -25.62 -0.69
C ASP A 364 18.02 -24.28 -1.26
N LEU A 365 16.78 -24.26 -1.75
CA LEU A 365 16.14 -23.08 -2.28
C LEU A 365 15.16 -22.49 -1.27
N THR A 366 15.14 -21.18 -1.19
CA THR A 366 14.19 -20.42 -0.36
C THR A 366 13.13 -19.81 -1.25
N VAL A 367 11.85 -20.06 -0.92
CA VAL A 367 10.70 -19.48 -1.61
C VAL A 367 10.18 -18.31 -0.80
N GLN A 368 10.00 -17.17 -1.45
CA GLN A 368 9.32 -16.00 -0.93
C GLN A 368 7.97 -15.90 -1.64
N ALA A 369 6.89 -16.03 -0.88
CA ALA A 369 5.50 -15.92 -1.32
C ALA A 369 4.64 -15.41 -0.17
N ARG A 370 3.39 -15.03 -0.45
CA ARG A 370 2.45 -14.63 0.62
C ARG A 370 2.12 -15.80 1.54
N ASP A 371 1.87 -15.51 2.82
CA ASP A 371 1.54 -16.54 3.83
C ASP A 371 0.12 -17.07 3.70
N GLY A 372 -0.77 -16.39 2.98
CA GLY A 372 -2.17 -16.76 2.86
C GLY A 372 -2.96 -15.78 2.01
N TYR A 373 -4.27 -16.02 1.96
CA TYR A 373 -5.22 -15.17 1.27
C TYR A 373 -6.57 -15.21 1.98
N TYR A 374 -7.40 -14.22 1.68
CA TYR A 374 -8.80 -14.24 2.11
C TYR A 374 -9.67 -14.78 0.99
N ALA A 375 -10.48 -15.80 1.26
CA ALA A 375 -11.44 -16.34 0.32
C ALA A 375 -12.38 -15.22 -0.13
N GLY A 376 -12.19 -14.72 -1.34
CA GLY A 376 -12.84 -13.53 -1.83
C GLY A 376 -14.22 -13.79 -2.39
N ARG A 377 -14.97 -12.70 -2.43
CA ARG A 377 -16.28 -12.60 -3.09
C ARG A 377 -16.16 -12.68 -4.61
#